data_74b1a39bc965828e3251512032635cc4
#
_entry.id   74b1a39bc965828e3251512032635cc4
#
_cell.length_a   1.000
_cell.length_b   1.000
_cell.length_c   1.000
_cell.angle_alpha   90.00
_cell.angle_beta   90.00
_cell.angle_gamma   90.00
#
_symmetry.space_group_name_H-M   'P 1'
#
loop_
_entity.id
_entity.type
_entity.pdbx_description
1 polymer ?
#
loop_
_entity_poly.entity_id
_entity_poly.type
_entity_poly.pdbx_seq_one_letter_code
_entity_poly.pdbx_strand_id
1 'polypeptide(L)'
;MARAALLVFDSLGLGGAPDAARFGDAGADTFGHLVAACAQGHGDRAGLRAGPLRIPHLEALGLGLAHEASAGRLAPGLARVAAPGALWGFAVETSRGKDTPSGHWEMAGAPLVGDWGYFPHRVPFLPPDIRAALIARGKLPGLLAEKHTSGIVVIDEFGAEHVASGKPILYTSVDSVLQIAAH
;
A
#
# COMPACT_ATOMS: atom_id res chain seq x y z
N MET A 1 33.94 -4.26 -5.49
CA MET A 1 32.74 -4.79 -4.83
C MET A 1 31.54 -4.57 -5.73
N ALA A 2 30.72 -5.60 -5.94
CA ALA A 2 29.45 -5.43 -6.64
C ALA A 2 28.51 -4.58 -5.75
N ARG A 3 27.75 -3.70 -6.37
CA ARG A 3 26.74 -2.86 -5.69
C ARG A 3 25.39 -3.21 -6.27
N ALA A 4 24.36 -3.28 -5.42
CA ALA A 4 22.96 -3.42 -5.82
C ALA A 4 22.17 -2.26 -5.21
N ALA A 5 21.14 -1.80 -5.93
CA ALA A 5 20.18 -0.83 -5.44
C ALA A 5 18.77 -1.37 -5.71
N LEU A 6 17.90 -1.28 -4.71
CA LEU A 6 16.48 -1.59 -4.83
C LEU A 6 15.71 -0.27 -4.88
N LEU A 7 14.98 -0.03 -5.97
CA LEU A 7 14.08 1.11 -6.12
C LEU A 7 12.64 0.59 -6.08
N VAL A 8 11.86 1.06 -5.13
CA VAL A 8 10.45 0.68 -4.95
C VAL A 8 9.57 1.86 -5.36
N PHE A 9 8.64 1.60 -6.28
CA PHE A 9 7.53 2.52 -6.54
C PHE A 9 6.39 2.13 -5.61
N ASP A 10 6.22 2.90 -4.56
CA ASP A 10 5.18 2.64 -3.56
C ASP A 10 3.79 2.64 -4.19
N SER A 11 2.95 1.72 -3.74
CA SER A 11 1.55 1.55 -4.19
C SER A 11 1.36 1.26 -5.69
N LEU A 12 2.41 0.94 -6.44
CA LEU A 12 2.33 0.61 -7.86
C LEU A 12 2.32 -0.91 -8.08
N GLY A 13 1.20 -1.56 -7.80
CA GLY A 13 1.02 -2.99 -8.06
C GLY A 13 0.83 -3.31 -9.54
N LEU A 14 1.42 -4.42 -10.00
CA LEU A 14 1.27 -4.99 -11.34
C LEU A 14 0.30 -6.17 -11.28
N GLY A 15 -0.99 -5.94 -11.55
CA GLY A 15 -2.03 -6.93 -11.31
C GLY A 15 -2.36 -7.10 -9.82
N GLY A 16 -3.27 -7.99 -9.50
CA GLY A 16 -3.68 -8.34 -8.13
C GLY A 16 -3.01 -9.61 -7.63
N ALA A 17 -2.79 -9.70 -6.32
CA ALA A 17 -2.34 -10.93 -5.68
C ALA A 17 -3.39 -12.04 -5.85
N PRO A 18 -3.00 -13.34 -5.87
CA PRO A 18 -3.94 -14.45 -6.01
C PRO A 18 -5.02 -14.50 -4.94
N ASP A 19 -4.74 -14.00 -3.76
CA ASP A 19 -5.64 -13.94 -2.61
C ASP A 19 -6.31 -12.56 -2.43
N ALA A 20 -6.18 -11.64 -3.38
CA ALA A 20 -6.74 -10.29 -3.33
C ALA A 20 -8.23 -10.26 -2.94
N ALA A 21 -9.02 -11.21 -3.45
CA ALA A 21 -10.44 -11.32 -3.12
C ALA A 21 -10.71 -11.53 -1.62
N ARG A 22 -9.80 -12.22 -0.91
CA ARG A 22 -9.87 -12.44 0.55
C ARG A 22 -9.80 -11.13 1.33
N PHE A 23 -9.15 -10.13 0.77
CA PHE A 23 -8.94 -8.81 1.36
C PHE A 23 -9.83 -7.72 0.76
N GLY A 24 -10.81 -8.09 -0.07
CA GLY A 24 -11.70 -7.14 -0.73
C GLY A 24 -11.08 -6.42 -1.94
N ASP A 25 -9.93 -6.87 -2.40
CA ASP A 25 -9.16 -6.25 -3.50
C ASP A 25 -9.28 -7.00 -4.82
N ALA A 26 -10.34 -7.76 -5.02
CA ALA A 26 -10.59 -8.44 -6.28
C ALA A 26 -10.54 -7.45 -7.46
N GLY A 27 -9.71 -7.74 -8.46
CA GLY A 27 -9.49 -6.86 -9.61
C GLY A 27 -8.47 -5.74 -9.39
N ALA A 28 -7.74 -5.74 -8.28
CA ALA A 28 -6.66 -4.79 -8.06
C ALA A 28 -5.61 -4.87 -9.17
N ASP A 29 -5.28 -3.74 -9.76
CA ASP A 29 -4.24 -3.59 -10.79
C ASP A 29 -3.94 -2.10 -10.97
N THR A 30 -3.27 -1.52 -9.98
CA THR A 30 -3.03 -0.07 -9.95
C THR A 30 -2.33 0.42 -11.21
N PHE A 31 -1.28 -0.29 -11.64
CA PHE A 31 -0.55 0.09 -12.86
C PHE A 31 -1.43 -0.04 -14.10
N GLY A 32 -2.10 -1.17 -14.30
CA GLY A 32 -2.97 -1.39 -15.46
C GLY A 32 -4.13 -0.40 -15.53
N HIS A 33 -4.76 -0.08 -14.39
CA HIS A 33 -5.83 0.92 -14.33
C HIS A 33 -5.32 2.32 -14.65
N LEU A 34 -4.15 2.70 -14.15
CA LEU A 34 -3.53 3.99 -14.43
C LEU A 34 -3.21 4.13 -15.93
N VAL A 35 -2.62 3.11 -16.53
CA VAL A 35 -2.31 3.08 -17.97
C VAL A 35 -3.60 3.15 -18.80
N ALA A 36 -4.63 2.38 -18.44
CA ALA A 36 -5.90 2.40 -19.12
C ALA A 36 -6.61 3.76 -19.02
N ALA A 37 -6.60 4.39 -17.83
CA ALA A 37 -7.16 5.73 -17.64
C ALA A 37 -6.45 6.79 -18.50
N CYS A 38 -5.12 6.70 -18.60
CA CYS A 38 -4.35 7.57 -19.49
C CYS A 38 -4.68 7.35 -20.97
N ALA A 39 -4.81 6.09 -21.40
CA ALA A 39 -5.18 5.76 -22.79
C ALA A 39 -6.58 6.27 -23.16
N GLN A 40 -7.49 6.37 -22.18
CA GLN A 40 -8.84 6.91 -22.33
C GLN A 40 -8.92 8.45 -22.19
N GLY A 41 -7.81 9.12 -21.96
CA GLY A 41 -7.74 10.56 -21.75
C GLY A 41 -8.19 11.04 -20.36
N HIS A 42 -8.52 10.15 -19.43
CA HIS A 42 -8.93 10.53 -18.07
C HIS A 42 -7.81 11.19 -17.25
N GLY A 43 -6.57 10.97 -17.66
CA GLY A 43 -5.41 11.61 -17.04
C GLY A 43 -4.96 12.88 -17.75
N ASP A 44 -5.68 13.39 -18.76
CA ASP A 44 -5.27 14.55 -19.53
C ASP A 44 -5.44 15.83 -18.71
N ARG A 45 -4.41 16.69 -18.78
CA ARG A 45 -4.42 18.02 -18.15
C ARG A 45 -3.80 19.02 -19.11
N ALA A 46 -4.56 20.05 -19.43
CA ALA A 46 -4.13 21.11 -20.35
C ALA A 46 -2.79 21.71 -19.90
N GLY A 47 -1.85 21.81 -20.85
CA GLY A 47 -0.51 22.33 -20.61
C GLY A 47 0.45 21.42 -19.85
N LEU A 48 0.00 20.25 -19.38
CA LEU A 48 0.83 19.34 -18.61
C LEU A 48 1.05 18.00 -19.32
N ARG A 49 -0.02 17.30 -19.68
CA ARG A 49 0.06 16.03 -20.40
C ARG A 49 -1.24 15.71 -21.13
N ALA A 50 -1.13 14.89 -22.20
CA ALA A 50 -2.27 14.35 -22.92
C ALA A 50 -1.94 12.99 -23.54
N GLY A 51 -2.98 12.17 -23.74
CA GLY A 51 -2.92 10.86 -24.39
C GLY A 51 -2.35 9.73 -23.52
N PRO A 52 -1.94 8.62 -24.12
CA PRO A 52 -1.45 7.45 -23.41
C PRO A 52 -0.26 7.73 -22.51
N LEU A 53 -0.08 6.91 -21.46
CA LEU A 53 1.08 6.98 -20.59
C LEU A 53 2.34 6.67 -21.41
N ARG A 54 3.38 7.53 -21.28
CA ARG A 54 4.66 7.38 -21.95
C ARG A 54 5.75 7.10 -20.94
N ILE A 55 6.24 5.87 -20.91
CA ILE A 55 7.28 5.39 -20.01
C ILE A 55 8.35 4.58 -20.76
N PRO A 56 8.94 5.14 -21.85
CA PRO A 56 9.75 4.37 -22.79
C PRO A 56 10.93 3.64 -22.14
N HIS A 57 11.54 4.20 -21.11
CA HIS A 57 12.64 3.55 -20.40
C HIS A 57 12.19 2.33 -19.60
N LEU A 58 11.04 2.40 -18.90
CA LEU A 58 10.50 1.27 -18.16
C LEU A 58 9.97 0.20 -19.11
N GLU A 59 9.37 0.58 -20.22
CA GLU A 59 8.97 -0.37 -21.29
C GLU A 59 10.20 -1.09 -21.85
N ALA A 60 11.28 -0.36 -22.15
CA ALA A 60 12.53 -0.95 -22.63
C ALA A 60 13.18 -1.90 -21.60
N LEU A 61 12.93 -1.71 -20.32
CA LEU A 61 13.34 -2.62 -19.24
C LEU A 61 12.39 -3.81 -19.04
N GLY A 62 11.23 -3.84 -19.72
CA GLY A 62 10.29 -4.95 -19.69
C GLY A 62 9.10 -4.78 -18.74
N LEU A 63 8.82 -3.58 -18.24
CA LEU A 63 7.71 -3.36 -17.29
C LEU A 63 6.34 -3.79 -17.87
N GLY A 64 6.09 -3.50 -19.16
CA GLY A 64 4.86 -3.92 -19.82
C GLY A 64 4.71 -5.45 -19.91
N LEU A 65 5.82 -6.17 -20.12
CA LEU A 65 5.84 -7.63 -20.13
C LEU A 65 5.64 -8.21 -18.72
N ALA A 66 6.23 -7.60 -17.71
CA ALA A 66 6.01 -7.99 -16.31
C ALA A 66 4.54 -7.82 -15.90
N HIS A 67 3.90 -6.70 -16.30
CA HIS A 67 2.48 -6.48 -16.08
C HIS A 67 1.63 -7.52 -16.84
N GLU A 68 1.91 -7.78 -18.11
CA GLU A 68 1.19 -8.77 -18.90
C GLU A 68 1.27 -10.17 -18.27
N ALA A 69 2.44 -10.56 -17.79
CA ALA A 69 2.64 -11.84 -17.13
C ALA A 69 1.89 -11.96 -15.80
N SER A 70 1.82 -10.86 -15.02
CA SER A 70 1.11 -10.82 -13.74
C SER A 70 -0.41 -10.71 -13.92
N ALA A 71 -0.88 -9.81 -14.78
CA ALA A 71 -2.30 -9.48 -14.96
C ALA A 71 -3.00 -10.35 -16.01
N GLY A 72 -2.27 -11.20 -16.76
CA GLY A 72 -2.78 -12.03 -17.85
C GLY A 72 -3.12 -11.25 -19.12
N ARG A 73 -2.83 -9.95 -19.17
CA ARG A 73 -3.11 -9.08 -20.32
C ARG A 73 -2.17 -7.88 -20.33
N LEU A 74 -1.79 -7.44 -21.52
CA LEU A 74 -1.09 -6.18 -21.69
C LEU A 74 -2.04 -5.00 -21.42
N ALA A 75 -1.59 -4.01 -20.62
CA ALA A 75 -2.40 -2.83 -20.35
C ALA A 75 -2.60 -1.98 -21.64
N PRO A 76 -3.81 -1.45 -21.89
CA PRO A 76 -4.10 -0.65 -23.06
C PRO A 76 -3.19 0.58 -23.18
N GLY A 77 -2.54 0.75 -24.33
CA GLY A 77 -1.65 1.88 -24.57
C GLY A 77 -0.17 1.63 -24.29
N LEU A 78 0.20 0.47 -23.74
CA LEU A 78 1.59 0.02 -23.67
C LEU A 78 2.01 -0.74 -24.95
N ALA A 79 3.30 -0.62 -25.29
CA ALA A 79 3.91 -1.39 -26.35
C ALA A 79 4.55 -2.67 -25.81
N ARG A 80 4.39 -3.78 -26.54
CA ARG A 80 5.14 -5.00 -26.27
C ARG A 80 6.55 -4.86 -26.83
N VAL A 81 7.54 -4.84 -25.97
CA VAL A 81 8.95 -4.81 -26.37
C VAL A 81 9.45 -6.23 -26.62
N ALA A 82 9.91 -6.52 -27.83
CA ALA A 82 10.30 -7.88 -28.23
C ALA A 82 11.58 -8.38 -27.54
N ALA A 83 12.49 -7.48 -27.24
CA ALA A 83 13.79 -7.80 -26.59
C ALA A 83 14.12 -6.73 -25.55
N PRO A 84 13.65 -6.87 -24.30
CA PRO A 84 13.98 -5.93 -23.24
C PRO A 84 15.48 -5.91 -22.95
N GLY A 85 16.01 -4.73 -22.61
CA GLY A 85 17.42 -4.53 -22.25
C GLY A 85 17.78 -5.01 -20.83
N ALA A 86 16.86 -5.72 -20.14
CA ALA A 86 17.01 -6.14 -18.76
C ALA A 86 16.33 -7.48 -18.51
N LEU A 87 16.63 -8.11 -17.39
CA LEU A 87 15.80 -9.18 -16.83
C LEU A 87 14.54 -8.56 -16.22
N TRP A 88 13.40 -9.14 -16.50
CA TRP A 88 12.13 -8.71 -16.00
C TRP A 88 11.31 -9.89 -15.45
N GLY A 89 10.33 -9.61 -14.65
CA GLY A 89 9.43 -10.61 -14.07
C GLY A 89 8.48 -9.97 -13.09
N PHE A 90 7.65 -10.79 -12.45
CA PHE A 90 6.83 -10.39 -11.32
C PHE A 90 7.03 -11.39 -10.17
N ALA A 91 6.80 -10.94 -8.96
CA ALA A 91 6.80 -11.77 -7.78
C ALA A 91 5.42 -11.73 -7.13
N VAL A 92 5.02 -12.84 -6.53
CA VAL A 92 3.80 -12.96 -5.74
C VAL A 92 4.22 -13.08 -4.29
N GLU A 93 3.61 -12.29 -3.42
CA GLU A 93 3.84 -12.36 -1.98
C GLU A 93 3.44 -13.74 -1.46
N THR A 94 4.29 -14.33 -0.65
CA THR A 94 4.06 -15.62 0.02
C THR A 94 3.66 -15.45 1.48
N SER A 95 3.95 -14.32 2.07
CA SER A 95 3.49 -13.94 3.41
C SER A 95 1.97 -13.86 3.48
N ARG A 96 1.40 -14.30 4.62
CA ARG A 96 -0.06 -14.43 4.76
C ARG A 96 -0.75 -13.14 5.25
N GLY A 97 -0.17 -12.01 5.04
CA GLY A 97 -0.70 -10.73 5.50
C GLY A 97 -0.98 -9.80 4.33
N LYS A 98 -1.89 -8.86 4.54
CA LYS A 98 -2.00 -7.66 3.72
C LYS A 98 -1.59 -6.48 4.58
N ASP A 99 -0.29 -6.27 4.68
CA ASP A 99 0.28 -5.16 5.43
C ASP A 99 1.65 -4.77 4.88
N THR A 100 1.99 -3.50 5.02
CA THR A 100 3.25 -2.94 4.54
C THR A 100 4.49 -3.62 5.16
N PRO A 101 4.55 -3.92 6.47
CA PRO A 101 5.71 -4.57 7.06
C PRO A 101 6.01 -5.94 6.46
N SER A 102 5.05 -6.83 6.29
CA SER A 102 5.29 -8.17 5.74
C SER A 102 5.78 -8.11 4.31
N GLY A 103 5.20 -7.25 3.46
CA GLY A 103 5.66 -7.05 2.09
C GLY A 103 7.11 -6.54 2.03
N HIS A 104 7.48 -5.57 2.86
CA HIS A 104 8.85 -5.07 2.91
C HIS A 104 9.86 -6.09 3.44
N TRP A 105 9.50 -6.86 4.45
CA TRP A 105 10.35 -7.94 4.97
C TRP A 105 10.57 -9.03 3.93
N GLU A 106 9.52 -9.41 3.23
CA GLU A 106 9.63 -10.42 2.18
C GLU A 106 10.53 -9.95 1.02
N MET A 107 10.37 -8.70 0.55
CA MET A 107 11.28 -8.10 -0.43
C MET A 107 12.74 -8.07 0.04
N ALA A 108 12.98 -7.96 1.33
CA ALA A 108 14.30 -8.02 1.94
C ALA A 108 14.81 -9.46 2.18
N GLY A 109 14.05 -10.48 1.76
CA GLY A 109 14.41 -11.89 1.91
C GLY A 109 14.02 -12.52 3.25
N ALA A 110 13.14 -11.86 4.02
CA ALA A 110 12.64 -12.34 5.31
C ALA A 110 11.11 -12.50 5.28
N PRO A 111 10.57 -13.49 4.53
CA PRO A 111 9.13 -13.70 4.46
C PRO A 111 8.57 -14.04 5.84
N LEU A 112 7.37 -13.55 6.13
CA LEU A 112 6.69 -13.85 7.37
C LEU A 112 6.22 -15.30 7.42
N VAL A 113 6.73 -16.05 8.39
CA VAL A 113 6.32 -17.43 8.65
C VAL A 113 5.31 -17.45 9.79
N GLY A 114 4.03 -17.36 9.47
CA GLY A 114 2.96 -17.36 10.46
C GLY A 114 1.88 -16.34 10.15
N ASP A 115 0.90 -16.26 11.04
CA ASP A 115 -0.20 -15.34 10.88
C ASP A 115 0.00 -14.11 11.78
N TRP A 116 -0.36 -12.92 11.28
CA TRP A 116 -0.48 -11.70 12.07
C TRP A 116 -1.72 -11.75 12.97
N GLY A 117 -1.62 -11.15 14.15
CA GLY A 117 -2.79 -10.80 14.93
C GLY A 117 -3.41 -9.51 14.41
N TYR A 118 -4.66 -9.57 14.01
CA TYR A 118 -5.40 -8.38 13.56
C TYR A 118 -6.34 -7.87 14.65
N PHE A 119 -6.40 -6.56 14.80
CA PHE A 119 -7.39 -5.93 15.65
C PHE A 119 -8.79 -6.03 15.01
N PRO A 120 -9.84 -6.28 15.81
CA PRO A 120 -11.19 -6.38 15.29
C PRO A 120 -11.69 -5.02 14.76
N HIS A 121 -12.49 -5.05 13.69
CA HIS A 121 -13.16 -3.86 13.13
C HIS A 121 -14.29 -3.36 14.05
N ARG A 122 -13.91 -2.81 15.20
CA ARG A 122 -14.82 -2.21 16.18
C ARG A 122 -14.15 -0.98 16.82
N VAL A 123 -14.93 -0.19 17.53
CA VAL A 123 -14.44 0.96 18.31
C VAL A 123 -14.82 0.73 19.78
N PRO A 124 -13.86 0.75 20.72
CA PRO A 124 -12.40 0.76 20.50
C PRO A 124 -11.91 -0.61 19.96
N PHE A 125 -10.87 -0.58 19.12
CA PHE A 125 -10.32 -1.83 18.57
C PHE A 125 -9.33 -2.54 19.49
N LEU A 126 -8.68 -1.79 20.40
CA LEU A 126 -7.74 -2.37 21.36
C LEU A 126 -8.47 -3.28 22.36
N PRO A 127 -7.90 -4.45 22.68
CA PRO A 127 -8.31 -5.22 23.86
C PRO A 127 -8.23 -4.37 25.13
N PRO A 128 -9.20 -4.51 26.07
CA PRO A 128 -9.26 -3.64 27.25
C PRO A 128 -8.01 -3.65 28.13
N ASP A 129 -7.36 -4.80 28.27
CA ASP A 129 -6.15 -5.00 29.02
C ASP A 129 -4.95 -4.27 28.38
N ILE A 130 -4.80 -4.38 27.06
CA ILE A 130 -3.76 -3.67 26.31
C ILE A 130 -4.00 -2.16 26.36
N ARG A 131 -5.24 -1.73 26.22
CA ARG A 131 -5.63 -0.33 26.35
C ARG A 131 -5.29 0.24 27.71
N ALA A 132 -5.66 -0.45 28.77
CA ALA A 132 -5.34 -0.03 30.14
C ALA A 132 -3.83 0.00 30.39
N ALA A 133 -3.08 -1.00 29.93
CA ALA A 133 -1.64 -1.06 30.05
C ALA A 133 -0.96 0.09 29.31
N LEU A 134 -1.42 0.43 28.09
CA LEU A 134 -0.89 1.54 27.31
C LEU A 134 -1.08 2.87 28.03
N ILE A 135 -2.28 3.15 28.53
CA ILE A 135 -2.58 4.36 29.29
C ILE A 135 -1.72 4.44 30.56
N ALA A 136 -1.67 3.37 31.35
CA ALA A 136 -0.97 3.36 32.61
C ALA A 136 0.56 3.50 32.45
N ARG A 137 1.16 2.71 31.54
CA ARG A 137 2.61 2.72 31.30
C ARG A 137 3.06 3.99 30.58
N GLY A 138 2.25 4.47 29.65
CA GLY A 138 2.50 5.72 28.92
C GLY A 138 2.18 6.97 29.74
N LYS A 139 1.56 6.81 30.93
CA LYS A 139 1.05 7.93 31.75
C LYS A 139 0.18 8.88 30.93
N LEU A 140 -0.64 8.30 30.03
CA LEU A 140 -1.46 9.06 29.10
C LEU A 140 -2.74 9.55 29.78
N PRO A 141 -3.24 10.74 29.43
CA PRO A 141 -4.53 11.26 29.94
C PRO A 141 -5.74 10.50 29.39
N GLY A 142 -5.52 9.63 28.42
CA GLY A 142 -6.52 8.82 27.73
C GLY A 142 -6.12 8.56 26.28
N LEU A 143 -7.02 8.04 25.47
CA LEU A 143 -6.82 7.79 24.05
C LEU A 143 -7.99 8.37 23.24
N LEU A 144 -7.73 8.75 22.01
CA LEU A 144 -8.73 9.24 21.04
C LEU A 144 -8.81 8.30 19.85
N ALA A 145 -9.94 8.34 19.16
CA ALA A 145 -10.29 7.59 17.96
C ALA A 145 -10.43 6.07 18.19
N GLU A 146 -9.34 5.35 18.37
CA GLU A 146 -9.30 3.89 18.53
C GLU A 146 -10.11 3.17 17.43
N LYS A 147 -9.97 3.58 16.17
CA LYS A 147 -10.74 3.08 15.00
C LYS A 147 -9.89 2.83 13.76
N HIS A 148 -10.45 2.04 12.83
CA HIS A 148 -9.88 1.85 11.51
C HIS A 148 -10.25 3.03 10.61
N THR A 149 -9.25 3.78 10.12
CA THR A 149 -9.47 4.97 9.29
C THR A 149 -8.17 5.45 8.64
N SER A 150 -8.27 6.38 7.69
CA SER A 150 -7.09 7.06 7.17
C SER A 150 -6.55 8.10 8.15
N GLY A 151 -5.23 8.36 8.09
CA GLY A 151 -4.58 9.36 8.94
C GLY A 151 -5.14 10.77 8.73
N ILE A 152 -5.46 11.15 7.50
CA ILE A 152 -6.04 12.46 7.19
C ILE A 152 -7.37 12.63 7.91
N VAL A 153 -8.28 11.66 7.73
CA VAL A 153 -9.63 11.73 8.32
C VAL A 153 -9.57 11.78 9.86
N VAL A 154 -8.73 10.96 10.48
CA VAL A 154 -8.67 10.89 11.94
C VAL A 154 -8.04 12.13 12.55
N ILE A 155 -7.07 12.75 11.87
CA ILE A 155 -6.45 14.00 12.33
C ILE A 155 -7.42 15.17 12.18
N ASP A 156 -8.17 15.24 11.09
CA ASP A 156 -9.21 16.26 10.91
C ASP A 156 -10.30 16.15 12.00
N GLU A 157 -10.68 14.90 12.37
CA GLU A 157 -11.75 14.67 13.34
C GLU A 157 -11.32 14.92 14.78
N PHE A 158 -10.10 14.48 15.17
CA PHE A 158 -9.65 14.48 16.57
C PHE A 158 -8.47 15.43 16.86
N GLY A 159 -7.87 16.04 15.85
CA GLY A 159 -6.66 16.85 16.03
C GLY A 159 -6.83 18.01 17.01
N ALA A 160 -7.96 18.71 16.96
CA ALA A 160 -8.24 19.82 17.89
C ALA A 160 -8.38 19.30 19.35
N GLU A 161 -9.07 18.18 19.56
CA GLU A 161 -9.19 17.57 20.89
C GLU A 161 -7.84 17.05 21.39
N HIS A 162 -7.04 16.46 20.50
CA HIS A 162 -5.69 16.02 20.82
C HIS A 162 -4.86 17.17 21.39
N VAL A 163 -4.80 18.28 20.68
CA VAL A 163 -4.03 19.47 21.13
C VAL A 163 -4.56 20.02 22.47
N ALA A 164 -5.89 20.05 22.64
CA ALA A 164 -6.50 20.57 23.87
C ALA A 164 -6.33 19.62 25.08
N SER A 165 -6.36 18.32 24.89
CA SER A 165 -6.40 17.33 25.97
C SER A 165 -5.07 16.60 26.23
N GLY A 166 -4.13 16.63 25.30
CA GLY A 166 -2.91 15.84 25.33
C GLY A 166 -3.11 14.34 25.13
N LYS A 167 -4.33 13.88 24.81
CA LYS A 167 -4.61 12.47 24.53
C LYS A 167 -4.09 12.12 23.14
N PRO A 168 -3.25 11.09 22.96
CA PRO A 168 -2.84 10.66 21.62
C PRO A 168 -4.00 10.06 20.83
N ILE A 169 -3.96 10.22 19.50
CA ILE A 169 -4.89 9.64 18.56
C ILE A 169 -4.37 8.26 18.16
N LEU A 170 -5.13 7.21 18.41
CA LEU A 170 -4.82 5.85 18.01
C LEU A 170 -5.72 5.43 16.85
N TYR A 171 -5.11 4.89 15.80
CA TYR A 171 -5.87 4.37 14.67
C TYR A 171 -5.09 3.26 13.95
N THR A 172 -5.79 2.50 13.13
CA THR A 172 -5.16 1.60 12.15
C THR A 172 -5.49 2.11 10.76
N SER A 173 -4.47 2.26 9.93
CA SER A 173 -4.65 2.60 8.52
C SER A 173 -5.20 1.42 7.72
N VAL A 174 -5.53 1.67 6.46
CA VAL A 174 -5.91 0.60 5.51
C VAL A 174 -4.79 -0.43 5.30
N ASP A 175 -3.54 -0.06 5.58
CA ASP A 175 -2.39 -0.96 5.53
C ASP A 175 -2.23 -1.80 6.80
N SER A 176 -3.26 -1.83 7.66
CA SER A 176 -3.35 -2.65 8.87
C SER A 176 -2.25 -2.40 9.92
N VAL A 177 -1.61 -1.24 9.90
CA VAL A 177 -0.58 -0.86 10.86
C VAL A 177 -1.18 -0.01 11.97
N LEU A 178 -0.85 -0.34 13.24
CA LEU A 178 -1.19 0.53 14.37
C LEU A 178 -0.38 1.81 14.29
N GLN A 179 -1.06 2.93 14.31
CA GLN A 179 -0.46 4.26 14.26
C GLN A 179 -0.90 5.09 15.46
N ILE A 180 0.03 5.92 15.92
CA ILE A 180 -0.17 6.84 17.04
C ILE A 180 0.25 8.22 16.57
N ALA A 181 -0.72 9.14 16.52
CA ALA A 181 -0.42 10.56 16.33
C ALA A 181 -0.38 11.25 17.69
N ALA A 182 0.77 11.86 17.99
CA ALA A 182 1.01 12.60 19.20
C ALA A 182 2.01 13.75 18.91
N HIS A 183 2.02 14.78 19.74
CA HIS A 183 3.00 15.88 19.68
C HIS A 183 3.74 16.01 21.01
#